data_26620ace39f75ca018da4e433865edd4
#
_entry.id   26620ace39f75ca018da4e433865edd4
#
_cell.length_a   1.000
_cell.length_b   1.000
_cell.length_c   1.000
_cell.angle_alpha   90.00
_cell.angle_beta   90.00
_cell.angle_gamma   90.00
#
_symmetry.space_group_name_H-M   'P 1'
#
loop_
_entity.id
_entity.type
_entity.pdbx_description
1 polymer ?
#
loop_
_entity_poly.entity_id
_entity_poly.type
_entity_poly.pdbx_seq_one_letter_code
_entity_poly.pdbx_strand_id
1 'polypeptide(L)'
;MPIEGYKHIVKFPDDVDSYSFLNAVDVLITDYSSVFFDFSITRKPIVLFMYDYDAYMAERGMYMDVRDLPFRKIYTMNEMLAYLHENDKQADVNSAAYDAYYKMFTNYDAPDNIQNLNDMLFYGKAPKFEVIDYAENKKRPRNVYLVGKNDHKGWAKELEQQLCSMEAPVAVFLRRDFNELTLKELTDKYNDWLDYTVIDTQMFLSLPENIKLFFSRERNKYNCDTVFAREVFRILPHLNIQSVTAGDDSYRNRSIEQAVKNERKG
;
A
#
# COMPACT_ATOMS: atom_id res chain seq x y z
N MET A 1 -11.32 0.92 30.26
CA MET A 1 -10.97 1.58 31.55
C MET A 1 -11.98 2.69 31.78
N PRO A 2 -12.67 2.78 32.93
CA PRO A 2 -13.59 3.89 33.17
C PRO A 2 -12.79 5.18 33.34
N ILE A 3 -13.18 6.22 32.59
CA ILE A 3 -12.54 7.56 32.65
C ILE A 3 -13.18 8.40 33.77
N GLU A 4 -14.23 7.89 34.40
CA GLU A 4 -14.96 8.54 35.48
C GLU A 4 -14.05 8.81 36.70
N GLY A 5 -13.98 10.07 37.14
CA GLY A 5 -13.19 10.49 38.27
C GLY A 5 -11.91 11.28 37.95
N TYR A 6 -11.52 11.36 36.68
CA TYR A 6 -10.38 12.18 36.28
C TYR A 6 -10.83 13.58 35.86
N LYS A 7 -10.31 14.64 36.52
CA LYS A 7 -10.74 16.03 36.29
C LYS A 7 -10.39 16.55 34.87
N HIS A 8 -9.32 16.04 34.27
CA HIS A 8 -8.74 16.55 33.02
C HIS A 8 -8.67 15.50 31.91
N ILE A 9 -9.35 14.34 32.09
CA ILE A 9 -9.46 13.31 31.08
C ILE A 9 -10.91 13.19 30.68
N VAL A 10 -11.20 13.40 29.41
CA VAL A 10 -12.53 13.29 28.85
C VAL A 10 -12.54 12.33 27.68
N LYS A 11 -13.65 11.60 27.50
CA LYS A 11 -13.85 10.79 26.32
C LYS A 11 -14.07 11.72 25.11
N PHE A 12 -13.50 11.35 23.97
CA PHE A 12 -13.78 12.03 22.72
C PHE A 12 -15.29 11.95 22.40
N PRO A 13 -15.95 13.08 22.05
CA PRO A 13 -17.37 13.09 21.74
C PRO A 13 -17.67 12.29 20.46
N ASP A 14 -18.72 11.47 20.51
CA ASP A 14 -19.10 10.58 19.40
C ASP A 14 -19.68 11.35 18.17
N ASP A 15 -20.10 12.60 18.38
CA ASP A 15 -20.74 13.50 17.39
C ASP A 15 -19.78 14.51 16.77
N VAL A 16 -18.50 14.48 17.14
CA VAL A 16 -17.48 15.39 16.60
C VAL A 16 -16.65 14.68 15.54
N ASP A 17 -16.45 15.34 14.39
CA ASP A 17 -15.55 14.86 13.38
C ASP A 17 -14.09 14.85 13.87
N SER A 18 -13.43 13.71 13.78
CA SER A 18 -12.07 13.49 14.30
C SER A 18 -11.06 14.42 13.68
N TYR A 19 -11.13 14.66 12.37
CA TYR A 19 -10.17 15.54 11.69
C TYR A 19 -10.35 17.01 12.04
N SER A 20 -11.60 17.44 12.19
CA SER A 20 -11.89 18.80 12.67
C SER A 20 -11.36 19.00 14.10
N PHE A 21 -11.47 17.98 14.94
CA PHE A 21 -10.94 18.03 16.30
C PHE A 21 -9.42 18.06 16.33
N LEU A 22 -8.74 17.29 15.48
CA LEU A 22 -7.27 17.28 15.38
C LEU A 22 -6.70 18.68 15.10
N ASN A 23 -7.41 19.51 14.34
CA ASN A 23 -6.99 20.90 14.12
C ASN A 23 -6.98 21.75 15.41
N ALA A 24 -7.83 21.42 16.38
CA ALA A 24 -8.00 22.17 17.62
C ALA A 24 -7.04 21.73 18.75
N VAL A 25 -6.43 20.54 18.65
CA VAL A 25 -5.53 20.04 19.70
C VAL A 25 -4.12 20.61 19.55
N ASP A 26 -3.39 20.74 20.66
CA ASP A 26 -2.05 21.31 20.68
C ASP A 26 -0.96 20.25 20.54
N VAL A 27 -1.23 19.01 20.95
CA VAL A 27 -0.29 17.89 20.95
C VAL A 27 -1.06 16.62 20.61
N LEU A 28 -0.53 15.80 19.70
CA LEU A 28 -1.00 14.46 19.45
C LEU A 28 -0.13 13.46 20.24
N ILE A 29 -0.76 12.66 21.08
CA ILE A 29 -0.11 11.49 21.70
C ILE A 29 -0.79 10.25 21.10
N THR A 30 -0.03 9.43 20.42
CA THR A 30 -0.53 8.21 19.76
C THR A 30 0.48 7.09 19.89
N ASP A 31 0.08 5.90 19.50
CA ASP A 31 0.95 4.72 19.39
C ASP A 31 1.46 4.55 17.94
N TYR A 32 1.06 3.47 17.29
CA TYR A 32 1.45 3.11 15.90
C TYR A 32 0.40 3.51 14.87
N SER A 33 -0.54 4.36 15.23
CA SER A 33 -1.64 4.79 14.35
C SER A 33 -1.15 5.77 13.29
N SER A 34 -1.57 5.55 12.04
CA SER A 34 -1.25 6.43 10.90
C SER A 34 -1.76 7.87 11.04
N VAL A 35 -2.58 8.17 12.04
CA VAL A 35 -3.11 9.52 12.31
C VAL A 35 -2.00 10.58 12.48
N PHE A 36 -0.79 10.16 12.84
CA PHE A 36 0.34 11.08 12.94
C PHE A 36 0.76 11.67 11.59
N PHE A 37 0.54 10.98 10.48
CA PHE A 37 0.76 11.56 9.14
C PHE A 37 -0.19 12.74 8.91
N ASP A 38 -1.47 12.54 9.14
CA ASP A 38 -2.49 13.58 8.97
C ASP A 38 -2.25 14.76 9.92
N PHE A 39 -1.96 14.48 11.17
CA PHE A 39 -1.70 15.51 12.18
C PHE A 39 -0.43 16.33 11.92
N SER A 40 0.59 15.72 11.29
CA SER A 40 1.86 16.38 10.99
C SER A 40 1.72 17.63 10.14
N ILE A 41 0.67 17.72 9.32
CA ILE A 41 0.34 18.89 8.50
C ILE A 41 0.17 20.15 9.37
N THR A 42 -0.32 19.99 10.59
CA THR A 42 -0.52 21.10 11.54
C THR A 42 0.79 21.70 12.07
N ARG A 43 1.91 21.04 11.90
CA ARG A 43 3.21 21.36 12.49
C ARG A 43 3.13 21.53 14.03
N LYS A 44 2.31 20.72 14.66
CA LYS A 44 2.20 20.63 16.12
C LYS A 44 2.93 19.40 16.63
N PRO A 45 3.32 19.36 17.92
CA PRO A 45 4.06 18.23 18.49
C PRO A 45 3.33 16.91 18.41
N ILE A 46 4.07 15.87 18.02
CA ILE A 46 3.62 14.48 17.99
C ILE A 46 4.48 13.66 18.93
N VAL A 47 3.84 12.86 19.75
CA VAL A 47 4.49 11.93 20.68
C VAL A 47 4.04 10.52 20.35
N LEU A 48 5.00 9.64 20.13
CA LEU A 48 4.77 8.21 19.97
C LEU A 48 4.94 7.52 21.32
N PHE A 49 3.83 6.98 21.85
CA PHE A 49 3.84 6.22 23.08
C PHE A 49 4.01 4.73 22.79
N MET A 50 5.24 4.25 22.84
CA MET A 50 5.71 2.98 22.30
C MET A 50 5.97 1.95 23.40
N TYR A 51 5.04 1.78 24.34
CA TYR A 51 5.20 0.94 25.54
C TYR A 51 5.30 -0.57 25.25
N ASP A 52 4.82 -1.01 24.11
CA ASP A 52 4.77 -2.42 23.68
C ASP A 52 5.41 -2.64 22.28
N TYR A 53 6.35 -1.79 21.90
CA TYR A 53 6.94 -1.75 20.56
C TYR A 53 7.41 -3.12 20.07
N ASP A 54 8.19 -3.86 20.89
CA ASP A 54 8.74 -5.16 20.48
C ASP A 54 7.64 -6.20 20.23
N ALA A 55 6.60 -6.19 21.07
CA ALA A 55 5.45 -7.08 20.90
C ALA A 55 4.66 -6.73 19.63
N TYR A 56 4.42 -5.44 19.38
CA TYR A 56 3.74 -4.97 18.17
C TYR A 56 4.50 -5.36 16.90
N MET A 57 5.83 -5.17 16.89
CA MET A 57 6.67 -5.53 15.75
C MET A 57 6.70 -7.05 15.51
N ALA A 58 6.69 -7.85 16.57
CA ALA A 58 6.67 -9.31 16.44
C ALA A 58 5.33 -9.85 15.90
N GLU A 59 4.22 -9.20 16.26
CA GLU A 59 2.86 -9.65 15.89
C GLU A 59 2.41 -9.10 14.52
N ARG A 60 2.63 -7.80 14.26
CA ARG A 60 2.05 -7.10 13.10
C ARG A 60 3.10 -6.59 12.12
N GLY A 61 4.25 -6.14 12.61
CA GLY A 61 5.24 -5.44 11.81
C GLY A 61 4.78 -4.05 11.33
N MET A 62 5.64 -3.37 10.61
CA MET A 62 5.38 -2.06 10.00
C MET A 62 6.11 -1.94 8.67
N TYR A 63 5.57 -1.14 7.74
CA TYR A 63 6.24 -0.83 6.47
C TYR A 63 7.48 0.05 6.65
N MET A 64 7.48 0.90 7.67
CA MET A 64 8.60 1.72 8.06
C MET A 64 8.74 1.70 9.59
N ASP A 65 9.96 1.75 10.08
CA ASP A 65 10.20 1.82 11.51
C ASP A 65 9.86 3.21 12.04
N VAL A 66 8.85 3.30 12.92
CA VAL A 66 8.43 4.57 13.50
C VAL A 66 9.53 5.20 14.39
N ARG A 67 10.56 4.43 14.79
CA ARG A 67 11.72 4.96 15.49
C ARG A 67 12.57 5.90 14.63
N ASP A 68 12.50 5.76 13.32
CA ASP A 68 13.21 6.62 12.36
C ASP A 68 12.48 7.95 12.13
N LEU A 69 11.22 8.07 12.57
CA LEU A 69 10.46 9.30 12.45
C LEU A 69 10.98 10.38 13.42
N PRO A 70 10.88 11.67 13.10
CA PRO A 70 11.41 12.77 13.93
C PRO A 70 10.55 13.11 15.15
N PHE A 71 9.58 12.27 15.48
CA PHE A 71 8.67 12.51 16.60
C PHE A 71 9.31 12.10 17.94
N ARG A 72 8.84 12.67 19.03
CA ARG A 72 9.24 12.28 20.38
C ARG A 72 8.78 10.84 20.66
N LYS A 73 9.70 9.97 21.08
CA LYS A 73 9.40 8.59 21.50
C LYS A 73 9.38 8.52 23.02
N ILE A 74 8.36 7.90 23.55
CA ILE A 74 8.13 7.68 24.97
C ILE A 74 7.76 6.22 25.18
N TYR A 75 8.43 5.54 26.08
CA TYR A 75 8.26 4.10 26.31
C TYR A 75 7.61 3.79 27.65
N THR A 76 7.61 4.75 28.57
CA THR A 76 7.09 4.55 29.92
C THR A 76 6.12 5.64 30.33
N MET A 77 5.24 5.31 31.28
CA MET A 77 4.31 6.29 31.85
C MET A 77 5.04 7.43 32.56
N ASN A 78 6.20 7.16 33.19
CA ASN A 78 6.97 8.20 33.85
C ASN A 78 7.54 9.23 32.86
N GLU A 79 8.03 8.77 31.71
CA GLU A 79 8.46 9.66 30.63
C GLU A 79 7.28 10.47 30.08
N MET A 80 6.10 9.86 29.95
CA MET A 80 4.89 10.55 29.52
C MET A 80 4.51 11.66 30.48
N LEU A 81 4.52 11.39 31.79
CA LEU A 81 4.23 12.39 32.79
C LEU A 81 5.28 13.52 32.79
N ALA A 82 6.56 13.18 32.62
CA ALA A 82 7.60 14.17 32.47
C ALA A 82 7.37 15.09 31.26
N TYR A 83 7.08 14.52 30.13
CA TYR A 83 6.75 15.26 28.89
C TYR A 83 5.55 16.20 29.06
N LEU A 84 4.50 15.77 29.75
CA LEU A 84 3.31 16.62 30.00
C LEU A 84 3.64 17.86 30.83
N HIS A 85 4.70 17.83 31.64
CA HIS A 85 5.20 18.94 32.43
C HIS A 85 6.25 19.81 31.72
N GLU A 86 6.70 19.44 30.53
CA GLU A 86 7.62 20.27 29.75
C GLU A 86 6.94 21.58 29.29
N ASN A 87 7.69 22.70 29.41
CA ASN A 87 7.17 24.02 29.06
C ASN A 87 7.22 24.30 27.54
N ASP A 88 8.23 23.77 26.86
CA ASP A 88 8.41 23.96 25.41
C ASP A 88 8.31 22.64 24.67
N LYS A 89 7.13 22.37 24.13
CA LYS A 89 6.84 21.19 23.29
C LYS A 89 7.12 21.45 21.80
N GLN A 90 7.28 22.71 21.41
CA GLN A 90 7.52 23.08 20.01
C GLN A 90 8.95 22.81 19.54
N ALA A 91 9.88 22.61 20.45
CA ALA A 91 11.28 22.33 20.11
C ALA A 91 11.40 21.09 19.18
N ASP A 92 10.54 20.10 19.35
CA ASP A 92 10.55 18.86 18.55
C ASP A 92 10.19 19.10 17.07
N VAL A 93 9.29 20.05 16.79
CA VAL A 93 8.81 20.34 15.41
C VAL A 93 9.66 21.34 14.66
N ASN A 94 10.55 22.05 15.35
CA ASN A 94 11.46 23.03 14.75
C ASN A 94 12.81 22.41 14.34
N SER A 95 12.87 21.09 14.17
CA SER A 95 14.10 20.39 13.81
C SER A 95 14.23 20.21 12.30
N ALA A 96 15.47 20.16 11.80
CA ALA A 96 15.76 19.82 10.40
C ALA A 96 15.23 18.43 10.01
N ALA A 97 15.19 17.50 10.98
CA ALA A 97 14.61 16.16 10.77
C ALA A 97 13.10 16.22 10.54
N TYR A 98 12.38 17.08 11.27
CA TYR A 98 10.95 17.30 11.05
C TYR A 98 10.69 17.96 9.69
N ASP A 99 11.51 18.92 9.28
CA ASP A 99 11.38 19.54 7.95
C ASP A 99 11.62 18.54 6.81
N ALA A 100 12.58 17.63 6.98
CA ALA A 100 12.82 16.56 6.02
C ALA A 100 11.63 15.59 5.94
N TYR A 101 11.07 15.20 7.09
CA TYR A 101 9.86 14.39 7.18
C TYR A 101 8.67 15.09 6.50
N TYR A 102 8.42 16.36 6.84
CA TYR A 102 7.34 17.15 6.28
C TYR A 102 7.44 17.21 4.74
N LYS A 103 8.64 17.43 4.24
CA LYS A 103 8.91 17.47 2.80
C LYS A 103 8.65 16.15 2.11
N MET A 104 8.89 15.03 2.80
CA MET A 104 8.70 13.68 2.26
C MET A 104 7.21 13.28 2.20
N PHE A 105 6.45 13.55 3.25
CA PHE A 105 5.11 12.99 3.44
C PHE A 105 3.97 13.99 3.19
N THR A 106 4.20 15.30 3.35
CA THR A 106 3.17 16.32 3.28
C THR A 106 3.45 17.41 2.24
N ASN A 107 4.44 17.19 1.38
CA ASN A 107 4.88 18.20 0.38
C ASN A 107 3.77 18.65 -0.57
N TYR A 108 2.81 17.77 -0.83
CA TYR A 108 1.69 18.03 -1.74
C TYR A 108 0.39 18.40 -1.02
N ASP A 109 0.39 18.45 0.31
CA ASP A 109 -0.79 18.80 1.06
C ASP A 109 -1.03 20.31 1.04
N ALA A 110 -2.08 20.72 0.34
CA ALA A 110 -2.48 22.11 0.21
C ALA A 110 -4.01 22.26 0.25
N PRO A 111 -4.53 23.36 0.81
CA PRO A 111 -5.99 23.57 0.94
C PRO A 111 -6.73 23.56 -0.40
N ASP A 112 -6.05 23.87 -1.50
CA ASP A 112 -6.62 23.94 -2.84
C ASP A 112 -6.39 22.69 -3.70
N ASN A 113 -5.87 21.58 -3.12
CA ASN A 113 -5.58 20.34 -3.86
C ASN A 113 -6.82 19.77 -4.54
N ILE A 114 -7.96 19.73 -3.85
CA ILE A 114 -9.21 19.21 -4.42
C ILE A 114 -9.64 20.08 -5.60
N GLN A 115 -9.53 21.41 -5.49
CA GLN A 115 -9.85 22.32 -6.57
C GLN A 115 -8.90 22.13 -7.76
N ASN A 116 -7.59 22.00 -7.50
CA ASN A 116 -6.59 21.77 -8.55
C ASN A 116 -6.81 20.43 -9.26
N LEU A 117 -7.17 19.39 -8.53
CA LEU A 117 -7.50 18.09 -9.11
C LEU A 117 -8.76 18.16 -9.99
N ASN A 118 -9.81 18.84 -9.53
CA ASN A 118 -11.03 19.07 -10.31
C ASN A 118 -10.75 19.88 -11.56
N ASP A 119 -9.96 20.94 -11.45
CA ASP A 119 -9.57 21.80 -12.55
C ASP A 119 -8.80 21.02 -13.63
N MET A 120 -7.90 20.12 -13.22
CA MET A 120 -7.17 19.24 -14.14
C MET A 120 -8.10 18.23 -14.80
N LEU A 121 -8.90 17.49 -14.02
CA LEU A 121 -9.68 16.35 -14.52
C LEU A 121 -10.88 16.78 -15.37
N PHE A 122 -11.57 17.87 -15.00
CA PHE A 122 -12.82 18.26 -15.64
C PHE A 122 -12.70 19.48 -16.56
N TYR A 123 -11.71 20.32 -16.33
CA TYR A 123 -11.56 21.57 -17.08
C TYR A 123 -10.26 21.64 -17.89
N GLY A 124 -9.44 20.58 -17.87
CA GLY A 124 -8.20 20.51 -18.65
C GLY A 124 -7.14 21.55 -18.29
N LYS A 125 -7.21 22.14 -17.07
CA LYS A 125 -6.21 23.10 -16.62
C LYS A 125 -4.91 22.40 -16.26
N ALA A 126 -3.79 23.11 -16.41
CA ALA A 126 -2.50 22.58 -16.00
C ALA A 126 -2.48 22.34 -14.48
N PRO A 127 -2.03 21.17 -14.02
CA PRO A 127 -1.93 20.85 -12.59
C PRO A 127 -0.87 21.72 -11.93
N LYS A 128 -1.08 22.06 -10.66
CA LYS A 128 -0.10 22.75 -9.81
C LYS A 128 0.79 21.77 -9.01
N PHE A 129 0.60 20.48 -9.22
CA PHE A 129 1.34 19.39 -8.59
C PHE A 129 1.97 18.51 -9.66
N GLU A 130 2.94 17.71 -9.26
CA GLU A 130 3.57 16.74 -10.15
C GLU A 130 2.57 15.66 -10.55
N VAL A 131 2.42 15.45 -11.85
CA VAL A 131 1.60 14.36 -12.39
C VAL A 131 2.53 13.32 -12.99
N ILE A 132 2.49 12.11 -12.42
CA ILE A 132 3.19 10.97 -13.00
C ILE A 132 2.29 10.34 -14.05
N ASP A 133 2.61 10.59 -15.33
CA ASP A 133 1.87 9.98 -16.43
C ASP A 133 2.39 8.58 -16.70
N TYR A 134 1.67 7.58 -16.22
CA TYR A 134 1.96 6.18 -16.52
C TYR A 134 1.60 5.79 -17.97
N ALA A 135 1.03 6.68 -18.78
CA ALA A 135 0.68 6.37 -20.17
C ALA A 135 1.91 6.05 -21.03
N GLU A 136 3.06 6.62 -20.72
CA GLU A 136 4.32 6.24 -21.38
C GLU A 136 4.77 4.83 -21.01
N ASN A 137 4.49 4.37 -19.79
CA ASN A 137 4.73 3.00 -19.38
C ASN A 137 3.85 1.98 -20.14
N LYS A 138 2.72 2.41 -20.71
CA LYS A 138 1.85 1.56 -21.56
C LYS A 138 2.57 1.00 -22.79
N LYS A 139 3.58 1.70 -23.28
CA LYS A 139 4.34 1.31 -24.49
C LYS A 139 5.47 0.34 -24.17
N ARG A 140 5.89 0.23 -22.91
CA ARG A 140 6.99 -0.66 -22.54
C ARG A 140 6.52 -2.12 -22.58
N PRO A 141 7.24 -2.99 -23.29
CA PRO A 141 6.92 -4.40 -23.27
C PRO A 141 7.07 -4.99 -21.88
N ARG A 142 6.11 -5.82 -21.48
CA ARG A 142 6.13 -6.50 -20.18
C ARG A 142 6.04 -8.00 -20.35
N ASN A 143 6.89 -8.72 -19.65
CA ASN A 143 6.73 -10.16 -19.43
C ASN A 143 5.94 -10.35 -18.13
N VAL A 144 4.97 -11.24 -18.13
CA VAL A 144 4.14 -11.52 -16.97
C VAL A 144 4.53 -12.86 -16.36
N TYR A 145 4.79 -12.87 -15.07
CA TYR A 145 5.01 -14.08 -14.29
C TYR A 145 3.86 -14.29 -13.30
N LEU A 146 3.22 -15.45 -13.39
CA LEU A 146 2.10 -15.84 -12.53
C LEU A 146 2.64 -16.72 -11.42
N VAL A 147 2.76 -16.18 -10.21
CA VAL A 147 3.26 -16.95 -9.05
C VAL A 147 2.33 -18.13 -8.74
N GLY A 148 2.92 -19.29 -8.49
CA GLY A 148 2.22 -20.53 -8.21
C GLY A 148 1.51 -20.57 -6.85
N LYS A 149 0.67 -21.61 -6.68
CA LYS A 149 -0.26 -21.73 -5.55
C LYS A 149 0.40 -22.13 -4.22
N ASN A 150 1.43 -22.93 -4.27
CA ASN A 150 1.88 -23.71 -3.11
C ASN A 150 3.30 -23.41 -2.64
N ASP A 151 3.98 -22.46 -3.24
CA ASP A 151 5.37 -22.25 -2.90
C ASP A 151 5.62 -20.90 -2.24
N HIS A 152 5.24 -20.81 -0.98
CA HIS A 152 5.53 -19.65 -0.14
C HIS A 152 7.03 -19.47 0.16
N LYS A 153 7.86 -20.47 -0.12
CA LYS A 153 9.30 -20.41 0.19
C LYS A 153 10.19 -20.40 -1.04
N GLY A 154 9.72 -20.86 -2.18
CA GLY A 154 10.52 -21.02 -3.42
C GLY A 154 10.21 -20.01 -4.50
N TRP A 155 9.00 -19.40 -4.51
CA TRP A 155 8.57 -18.51 -5.59
C TRP A 155 9.52 -17.34 -5.85
N ALA A 156 10.08 -16.76 -4.80
CA ALA A 156 11.02 -15.64 -4.90
C ALA A 156 12.29 -16.04 -5.65
N LYS A 157 12.80 -17.25 -5.36
CA LYS A 157 14.00 -17.79 -6.03
C LYS A 157 13.73 -18.13 -7.49
N GLU A 158 12.56 -18.69 -7.77
CA GLU A 158 12.14 -18.97 -9.15
C GLU A 158 11.94 -17.68 -9.94
N LEU A 159 11.25 -16.70 -9.34
CA LEU A 159 11.10 -15.38 -9.94
C LEU A 159 12.46 -14.73 -10.20
N GLU A 160 13.38 -14.78 -9.25
CA GLU A 160 14.72 -14.23 -9.40
C GLU A 160 15.50 -14.91 -10.53
N GLN A 161 15.38 -16.22 -10.67
CA GLN A 161 15.97 -16.96 -11.81
C GLN A 161 15.36 -16.52 -13.13
N GLN A 162 14.06 -16.31 -13.19
CA GLN A 162 13.36 -15.82 -14.38
C GLN A 162 13.79 -14.38 -14.72
N LEU A 163 13.86 -13.49 -13.72
CA LEU A 163 14.30 -12.11 -13.88
C LEU A 163 15.72 -12.04 -14.48
N CYS A 164 16.63 -12.88 -14.00
CA CYS A 164 18.00 -12.96 -14.54
C CYS A 164 18.08 -13.40 -16.00
N SER A 165 17.06 -14.08 -16.52
CA SER A 165 16.99 -14.57 -17.90
C SER A 165 16.18 -13.67 -18.84
N MET A 166 15.53 -12.62 -18.33
CA MET A 166 14.65 -11.75 -19.10
C MET A 166 15.33 -10.45 -19.50
N GLU A 167 15.09 -10.02 -20.74
CA GLU A 167 15.61 -8.75 -21.29
C GLU A 167 14.61 -7.59 -21.14
N ALA A 168 13.41 -7.83 -20.61
CA ALA A 168 12.34 -6.85 -20.50
C ALA A 168 11.75 -6.82 -19.10
N PRO A 169 11.20 -5.65 -18.66
CA PRO A 169 10.53 -5.53 -17.37
C PRO A 169 9.46 -6.57 -17.14
N VAL A 170 9.33 -7.04 -15.90
CA VAL A 170 8.43 -8.11 -15.50
C VAL A 170 7.32 -7.57 -14.63
N ALA A 171 6.07 -7.90 -14.95
CA ALA A 171 4.95 -7.72 -14.04
C ALA A 171 4.63 -9.06 -13.36
N VAL A 172 4.57 -9.05 -12.05
CA VAL A 172 4.34 -10.24 -11.22
C VAL A 172 2.93 -10.23 -10.68
N PHE A 173 2.20 -11.30 -10.94
CA PHE A 173 0.89 -11.52 -10.36
C PHE A 173 1.00 -12.44 -9.17
N LEU A 174 0.72 -11.87 -8.02
CA LEU A 174 0.76 -12.54 -6.73
C LEU A 174 -0.64 -12.95 -6.28
N ARG A 175 -0.67 -13.99 -5.48
CA ARG A 175 -1.84 -14.38 -4.72
C ARG A 175 -1.81 -13.72 -3.34
N ARG A 176 -2.93 -13.87 -2.60
CA ARG A 176 -3.16 -13.23 -1.31
C ARG A 176 -2.15 -13.61 -0.22
N ASP A 177 -1.51 -14.76 -0.35
CA ASP A 177 -0.68 -15.39 0.70
C ASP A 177 0.82 -15.27 0.40
N PHE A 178 1.29 -14.11 0.01
CA PHE A 178 2.72 -13.88 -0.24
C PHE A 178 3.40 -13.19 0.96
N ASN A 179 4.71 -13.36 1.05
CA ASN A 179 5.52 -12.70 2.06
C ASN A 179 5.92 -11.30 1.57
N GLU A 180 5.37 -10.27 2.21
CA GLU A 180 5.61 -8.86 1.86
C GLU A 180 7.08 -8.45 1.98
N LEU A 181 7.81 -8.96 2.99
CA LEU A 181 9.24 -8.65 3.16
C LEU A 181 10.07 -9.15 1.97
N THR A 182 9.82 -10.39 1.55
CA THR A 182 10.52 -10.97 0.39
C THR A 182 10.19 -10.22 -0.90
N LEU A 183 8.95 -9.76 -1.06
CA LEU A 183 8.55 -8.96 -2.20
C LEU A 183 9.23 -7.61 -2.20
N LYS A 184 9.33 -6.96 -1.03
CA LYS A 184 10.06 -5.70 -0.87
C LYS A 184 11.54 -5.85 -1.25
N GLU A 185 12.21 -6.88 -0.75
CA GLU A 185 13.61 -7.16 -1.09
C GLU A 185 13.81 -7.33 -2.59
N LEU A 186 12.91 -8.04 -3.27
CA LEU A 186 12.95 -8.20 -4.72
C LEU A 186 12.68 -6.88 -5.46
N THR A 187 11.70 -6.10 -4.99
CA THR A 187 11.37 -4.80 -5.61
C THR A 187 12.52 -3.81 -5.45
N ASP A 188 13.14 -3.76 -4.30
CA ASP A 188 14.29 -2.88 -4.04
C ASP A 188 15.50 -3.28 -4.93
N LYS A 189 15.68 -4.58 -5.16
CA LYS A 189 16.77 -5.11 -6.00
C LYS A 189 16.53 -4.89 -7.51
N TYR A 190 15.28 -4.94 -7.96
CA TYR A 190 14.90 -4.92 -9.38
C TYR A 190 13.94 -3.78 -9.72
N ASN A 191 14.06 -2.64 -9.05
CA ASN A 191 13.13 -1.52 -9.07
C ASN A 191 12.62 -1.11 -10.47
N ASP A 192 13.50 -1.01 -11.46
CA ASP A 192 13.14 -0.62 -12.83
C ASP A 192 12.54 -1.77 -13.67
N TRP A 193 12.57 -3.00 -13.16
CA TRP A 193 12.23 -4.21 -13.88
C TRP A 193 11.00 -4.92 -13.34
N LEU A 194 10.66 -4.69 -12.07
CA LEU A 194 9.65 -5.45 -11.36
C LEU A 194 8.47 -4.58 -10.94
N ASP A 195 7.32 -4.83 -11.59
CA ASP A 195 6.01 -4.38 -11.09
C ASP A 195 5.26 -5.58 -10.53
N TYR A 196 4.52 -5.40 -9.45
CA TYR A 196 3.71 -6.48 -8.91
C TYR A 196 2.26 -6.09 -8.69
N THR A 197 1.38 -7.07 -8.79
CA THR A 197 -0.06 -6.89 -8.56
C THR A 197 -0.64 -8.11 -7.87
N VAL A 198 -1.42 -7.90 -6.82
CA VAL A 198 -2.16 -8.96 -6.12
C VAL A 198 -3.50 -9.17 -6.80
N ILE A 199 -3.54 -10.10 -7.73
CA ILE A 199 -4.72 -10.30 -8.59
C ILE A 199 -5.96 -10.77 -7.82
N ASP A 200 -5.79 -11.61 -6.78
CA ASP A 200 -6.91 -12.19 -6.03
C ASP A 200 -7.76 -11.16 -5.29
N THR A 201 -7.17 -10.02 -4.90
CA THR A 201 -7.88 -8.94 -4.21
C THR A 201 -8.54 -7.96 -5.16
N GLN A 202 -8.12 -7.95 -6.42
CA GLN A 202 -8.57 -6.98 -7.42
C GLN A 202 -9.57 -7.57 -8.43
N MET A 203 -9.72 -8.91 -8.47
CA MET A 203 -10.69 -9.56 -9.35
C MET A 203 -12.10 -9.37 -8.86
N PHE A 204 -12.96 -8.84 -9.73
CA PHE A 204 -14.38 -8.68 -9.48
C PHE A 204 -15.18 -9.77 -10.23
N LEU A 205 -15.62 -10.77 -9.48
CA LEU A 205 -16.40 -11.90 -10.01
C LEU A 205 -17.84 -11.82 -9.52
N SER A 206 -18.79 -11.89 -10.43
CA SER A 206 -20.19 -12.02 -10.07
C SER A 206 -20.48 -13.36 -9.37
N LEU A 207 -21.58 -13.46 -8.65
CA LEU A 207 -21.96 -14.69 -7.95
C LEU A 207 -22.05 -15.92 -8.89
N PRO A 208 -22.66 -15.83 -10.09
CA PRO A 208 -22.68 -16.94 -11.06
C PRO A 208 -21.26 -17.32 -11.54
N GLU A 209 -20.37 -16.34 -11.73
CA GLU A 209 -18.98 -16.59 -12.14
C GLU A 209 -18.19 -17.29 -11.04
N ASN A 210 -18.36 -16.88 -9.79
CA ASN A 210 -17.77 -17.56 -8.64
C ASN A 210 -18.22 -19.02 -8.52
N ILE A 211 -19.52 -19.30 -8.72
CA ILE A 211 -20.07 -20.65 -8.72
C ILE A 211 -19.46 -21.48 -9.87
N LYS A 212 -19.41 -20.93 -11.08
CA LYS A 212 -18.77 -21.59 -12.23
C LYS A 212 -17.31 -21.88 -11.97
N LEU A 213 -16.58 -20.91 -11.41
CA LEU A 213 -15.17 -21.06 -11.09
C LEU A 213 -14.92 -22.16 -10.05
N PHE A 214 -15.77 -22.24 -9.02
CA PHE A 214 -15.70 -23.29 -8.01
C PHE A 214 -15.83 -24.67 -8.63
N PHE A 215 -16.84 -24.88 -9.45
CA PHE A 215 -17.04 -26.18 -10.13
C PHE A 215 -15.98 -26.48 -11.20
N SER A 216 -15.40 -25.46 -11.81
CA SER A 216 -14.32 -25.63 -12.79
C SER A 216 -13.02 -26.08 -12.14
N ARG A 217 -12.72 -25.59 -10.92
CA ARG A 217 -11.53 -26.00 -10.16
C ARG A 217 -11.53 -27.49 -9.84
N GLU A 218 -12.71 -28.03 -9.51
CA GLU A 218 -12.83 -29.44 -9.10
C GLU A 218 -12.92 -30.42 -10.27
N ARG A 219 -13.48 -30.01 -11.42
CA ARG A 219 -13.90 -30.93 -12.47
C ARG A 219 -13.46 -30.56 -13.88
N ASN A 220 -12.74 -29.46 -14.07
CA ASN A 220 -12.37 -28.95 -15.41
C ASN A 220 -13.60 -28.78 -16.35
N LYS A 221 -14.77 -28.51 -15.80
CA LYS A 221 -16.07 -28.63 -16.46
C LYS A 221 -16.50 -27.37 -17.22
N TYR A 222 -15.98 -26.21 -16.82
CA TYR A 222 -16.37 -24.92 -17.42
C TYR A 222 -15.12 -24.15 -17.84
N ASN A 223 -15.16 -23.59 -19.05
CA ASN A 223 -14.13 -22.67 -19.49
C ASN A 223 -14.38 -21.28 -18.87
N CYS A 224 -13.44 -20.80 -18.07
CA CYS A 224 -13.45 -19.49 -17.45
C CYS A 224 -12.41 -18.52 -18.04
N ASP A 225 -11.80 -18.87 -19.17
CA ASP A 225 -10.72 -18.09 -19.77
C ASP A 225 -11.18 -16.67 -20.10
N THR A 226 -12.41 -16.51 -20.60
CA THR A 226 -13.01 -15.20 -20.90
C THR A 226 -13.19 -14.32 -19.64
N VAL A 227 -13.54 -14.93 -18.51
CA VAL A 227 -13.68 -14.22 -17.23
C VAL A 227 -12.32 -13.77 -16.73
N PHE A 228 -11.33 -14.64 -16.78
CA PHE A 228 -9.96 -14.31 -16.41
C PHE A 228 -9.35 -13.27 -17.36
N ALA A 229 -9.57 -13.36 -18.65
CA ALA A 229 -9.14 -12.36 -19.62
C ALA A 229 -9.71 -10.99 -19.27
N ARG A 230 -11.04 -10.90 -19.11
CA ARG A 230 -11.70 -9.64 -18.73
C ARG A 230 -11.06 -9.01 -17.49
N GLU A 231 -10.85 -9.80 -16.43
CA GLU A 231 -10.32 -9.27 -15.18
C GLU A 231 -8.84 -8.88 -15.28
N VAL A 232 -8.03 -9.69 -15.95
CA VAL A 232 -6.62 -9.35 -16.18
C VAL A 232 -6.49 -8.06 -16.97
N PHE A 233 -7.23 -7.90 -18.08
CA PHE A 233 -7.18 -6.68 -18.89
C PHE A 233 -7.85 -5.48 -18.21
N ARG A 234 -8.79 -5.69 -17.30
CA ARG A 234 -9.35 -4.63 -16.45
C ARG A 234 -8.34 -4.15 -15.41
N ILE A 235 -7.63 -5.07 -14.76
CA ILE A 235 -6.62 -4.75 -13.73
C ILE A 235 -5.39 -4.12 -14.37
N LEU A 236 -5.05 -4.56 -15.57
CA LEU A 236 -3.83 -4.17 -16.29
C LEU A 236 -4.13 -3.56 -17.67
N PRO A 237 -5.01 -2.57 -17.76
CA PRO A 237 -5.40 -2.02 -19.07
C PRO A 237 -4.23 -1.37 -19.82
N HIS A 238 -3.08 -1.27 -19.17
CA HIS A 238 -1.94 -0.47 -19.62
C HIS A 238 -0.70 -1.30 -19.94
N LEU A 239 -0.73 -2.61 -19.67
CA LEU A 239 0.44 -3.44 -19.93
C LEU A 239 0.47 -3.91 -21.39
N ASN A 240 1.57 -3.61 -22.07
CA ASN A 240 1.90 -4.24 -23.32
C ASN A 240 2.52 -5.62 -23.03
N ILE A 241 1.67 -6.64 -22.83
CA ILE A 241 2.10 -7.98 -22.44
C ILE A 241 2.76 -8.68 -23.63
N GLN A 242 4.03 -9.00 -23.53
CA GLN A 242 4.77 -9.74 -24.55
C GLN A 242 4.77 -11.24 -24.32
N SER A 243 4.86 -11.67 -23.07
CA SER A 243 4.84 -13.07 -22.71
C SER A 243 4.15 -13.29 -21.37
N VAL A 244 3.64 -14.49 -21.16
CA VAL A 244 3.10 -14.92 -19.87
C VAL A 244 3.75 -16.25 -19.52
N THR A 245 4.30 -16.34 -18.33
CA THR A 245 4.88 -17.57 -17.78
C THR A 245 4.13 -17.92 -16.49
N ALA A 246 3.59 -19.11 -16.43
CA ALA A 246 2.95 -19.62 -15.21
C ALA A 246 3.98 -20.35 -14.34
N GLY A 247 4.04 -20.02 -13.07
CA GLY A 247 4.90 -20.68 -12.10
C GLY A 247 4.37 -22.04 -11.62
N ASP A 248 3.09 -22.36 -11.92
CA ASP A 248 2.50 -23.67 -11.69
C ASP A 248 1.38 -23.99 -12.69
N ASP A 249 0.99 -25.27 -12.73
CA ASP A 249 -0.11 -25.77 -13.56
C ASP A 249 -1.49 -25.59 -12.92
N SER A 250 -1.67 -24.65 -12.00
CA SER A 250 -2.98 -24.38 -11.43
C SER A 250 -3.97 -23.96 -12.50
N TYR A 251 -5.22 -24.39 -12.34
CA TYR A 251 -6.29 -24.04 -13.27
C TYR A 251 -6.34 -22.54 -13.58
N ARG A 252 -6.18 -21.70 -12.55
CA ARG A 252 -6.20 -20.24 -12.70
C ARG A 252 -5.03 -19.73 -13.55
N ASN A 253 -3.81 -20.15 -13.23
CA ASN A 253 -2.63 -19.70 -13.99
C ASN A 253 -2.71 -20.13 -15.44
N ARG A 254 -3.12 -21.37 -15.73
CA ARG A 254 -3.36 -21.83 -17.10
C ARG A 254 -4.45 -21.03 -17.82
N SER A 255 -5.56 -20.73 -17.12
CA SER A 255 -6.66 -19.93 -17.72
C SER A 255 -6.22 -18.50 -18.03
N ILE A 256 -5.44 -17.86 -17.16
CA ILE A 256 -4.90 -16.52 -17.41
C ILE A 256 -3.91 -16.56 -18.58
N GLU A 257 -2.99 -17.50 -18.58
CA GLU A 257 -2.01 -17.68 -19.67
C GLU A 257 -2.71 -17.89 -21.01
N GLN A 258 -3.72 -18.76 -21.05
CA GLN A 258 -4.50 -19.02 -22.26
C GLN A 258 -5.30 -17.79 -22.70
N ALA A 259 -5.89 -17.07 -21.75
CA ALA A 259 -6.64 -15.85 -22.02
C ALA A 259 -5.78 -14.79 -22.71
N VAL A 260 -4.57 -14.55 -22.19
CA VAL A 260 -3.62 -13.60 -22.77
C VAL A 260 -3.12 -14.06 -24.15
N LYS A 261 -2.89 -15.36 -24.33
CA LYS A 261 -2.49 -15.92 -25.65
C LYS A 261 -3.59 -15.77 -26.70
N ASN A 262 -4.85 -15.89 -26.30
CA ASN A 262 -5.99 -15.77 -27.23
C ASN A 262 -6.19 -14.33 -27.70
N GLU A 263 -6.07 -13.36 -26.80
CA GLU A 263 -6.22 -11.93 -27.13
C GLU A 263 -5.15 -11.45 -28.14
N ARG A 264 -3.98 -12.07 -28.13
CA ARG A 264 -2.90 -11.73 -29.08
C ARG A 264 -3.13 -12.25 -30.51
N LYS A 265 -4.08 -13.15 -30.70
CA LYS A 265 -4.37 -13.75 -31.99
C LYS A 265 -5.52 -13.06 -32.76
N GLY A 266 -6.25 -12.18 -32.07
CA GLY A 266 -7.34 -11.38 -32.62
C GLY A 266 -6.87 -9.95 -32.90
#